data_ab5acd6a1e1046e70afea4767bb3fedb
#
_entry.id   ab5acd6a1e1046e70afea4767bb3fedb
#
_cell.length_a   1.000
_cell.length_b   1.000
_cell.length_c   1.000
_cell.angle_alpha   90.00
_cell.angle_beta   90.00
_cell.angle_gamma   90.00
#
_symmetry.space_group_name_H-M   'P 1'
#
loop_
_entity.id
_entity.type
_entity.pdbx_description
1 polymer ?
#
loop_
_entity_poly.entity_id
_entity_poly.type
_entity_poly.pdbx_seq_one_letter_code
_entity_poly.pdbx_strand_id
1 'polypeptide(L)'
;INNGYGSWAYWNGGAAVSNYHSTIAEGTSNTQLSIPADLAAHSGSNFLMIFGSIDGYNAPVLDFKDGKAHTMKGLWITNGTYFLNVMANGNDFCAKAKSSTQISVVFEGFKADGTTSTGTVKYTVQDGTNSLKSWQYVDLSSLGEISSLKVNYEASEDMKGKYGYNAPAY
;
A
#
# COMPACT_ATOMS: atom_id res chain seq x y z
N ILE A 1 7.52 -8.51 -13.47
CA ILE A 1 8.70 -7.88 -12.82
C ILE A 1 9.68 -9.00 -12.52
N ASN A 2 10.86 -8.96 -13.13
CA ASN A 2 11.91 -9.94 -12.87
C ASN A 2 12.90 -9.29 -11.87
N ASN A 3 13.00 -9.87 -10.69
CA ASN A 3 13.92 -9.40 -9.63
C ASN A 3 15.29 -10.10 -9.66
N GLY A 4 15.60 -10.87 -10.71
CA GLY A 4 16.88 -11.55 -10.87
C GLY A 4 17.03 -12.90 -10.13
N TYR A 5 15.95 -13.41 -9.51
CA TYR A 5 15.98 -14.70 -8.79
C TYR A 5 15.45 -15.87 -9.64
N GLY A 6 15.95 -16.05 -10.85
CA GLY A 6 15.62 -17.18 -11.72
C GLY A 6 14.16 -17.22 -12.15
N SER A 7 13.46 -18.35 -11.93
CA SER A 7 12.03 -18.50 -12.27
C SER A 7 11.08 -17.85 -11.28
N TRP A 8 11.59 -17.27 -10.20
CA TRP A 8 10.80 -16.58 -9.18
C TRP A 8 10.79 -15.10 -9.50
N ALA A 9 9.66 -14.60 -9.97
CA ALA A 9 9.43 -13.17 -10.11
C ALA A 9 8.46 -12.72 -9.02
N TYR A 10 8.86 -11.74 -8.22
CA TYR A 10 7.99 -11.07 -7.26
C TYR A 10 8.30 -9.58 -7.25
N TRP A 11 7.31 -8.82 -6.85
CA TRP A 11 7.47 -7.38 -6.67
C TRP A 11 7.94 -7.10 -5.25
N ASN A 12 9.06 -6.41 -5.09
CA ASN A 12 9.72 -6.19 -3.80
C ASN A 12 9.85 -4.70 -3.42
N GLY A 13 9.01 -3.86 -3.96
CA GLY A 13 8.98 -2.46 -3.58
C GLY A 13 8.65 -1.48 -4.69
N GLY A 14 8.43 -0.23 -4.32
CA GLY A 14 8.15 0.87 -5.21
C GLY A 14 6.68 0.97 -5.63
N ALA A 15 6.44 1.55 -6.79
CA ALA A 15 5.12 1.76 -7.35
C ALA A 15 5.05 1.27 -8.80
N ALA A 16 3.89 0.75 -9.21
CA ALA A 16 3.66 0.26 -10.58
C ALA A 16 2.25 0.63 -11.05
N VAL A 17 2.13 1.07 -12.30
CA VAL A 17 0.83 1.26 -12.93
C VAL A 17 0.28 -0.08 -13.38
N SER A 18 -0.99 -0.34 -13.07
CA SER A 18 -1.68 -1.59 -13.41
C SER A 18 -3.12 -1.31 -13.87
N ASN A 19 -3.67 -2.28 -14.59
CA ASN A 19 -5.09 -2.41 -14.87
C ASN A 19 -5.55 -3.86 -14.66
N TYR A 20 -4.77 -4.62 -13.91
CA TYR A 20 -5.02 -6.04 -13.69
C TYR A 20 -6.03 -6.23 -12.56
N HIS A 21 -6.99 -7.13 -12.80
CA HIS A 21 -8.03 -7.51 -11.85
C HIS A 21 -7.96 -9.01 -11.58
N SER A 22 -8.19 -9.41 -10.33
CA SER A 22 -8.29 -10.82 -9.95
C SER A 22 -9.32 -11.02 -8.84
N THR A 23 -9.75 -12.24 -8.62
CA THR A 23 -10.60 -12.55 -7.46
C THR A 23 -9.78 -12.55 -6.18
N ILE A 24 -10.40 -12.24 -5.04
CA ILE A 24 -9.71 -12.24 -3.74
C ILE A 24 -9.15 -13.65 -3.43
N ALA A 25 -9.86 -14.72 -3.83
CA ALA A 25 -9.40 -16.08 -3.65
C ALA A 25 -8.10 -16.40 -4.41
N GLU A 26 -7.86 -15.70 -5.53
CA GLU A 26 -6.62 -15.80 -6.33
C GLU A 26 -5.51 -14.86 -5.84
N GLY A 27 -5.76 -14.08 -4.80
CA GLY A 27 -4.84 -13.11 -4.22
C GLY A 27 -3.57 -13.79 -3.66
N THR A 28 -2.56 -13.94 -4.50
CA THR A 28 -1.24 -14.51 -4.18
C THR A 28 -0.13 -13.55 -4.58
N SER A 29 1.12 -13.93 -4.32
CA SER A 29 2.28 -13.17 -4.80
C SER A 29 2.31 -12.97 -6.32
N ASN A 30 1.64 -13.84 -7.10
CA ASN A 30 1.54 -13.73 -8.55
C ASN A 30 0.51 -12.67 -9.00
N THR A 31 -0.39 -12.27 -8.10
CA THR A 31 -1.47 -11.30 -8.37
C THR A 31 -1.29 -9.98 -7.59
N GLN A 32 -0.08 -9.69 -7.11
CA GLN A 32 0.23 -8.49 -6.32
C GLN A 32 -0.15 -7.16 -7.01
N LEU A 33 -0.18 -7.13 -8.34
CA LEU A 33 -0.52 -5.92 -9.11
C LEU A 33 -2.02 -5.82 -9.45
N SER A 34 -2.89 -6.52 -8.71
CA SER A 34 -4.34 -6.55 -9.00
C SER A 34 -5.18 -5.92 -7.89
N ILE A 35 -6.32 -5.38 -8.30
CA ILE A 35 -7.45 -5.06 -7.43
C ILE A 35 -8.58 -6.07 -7.63
N PRO A 36 -9.59 -6.13 -6.73
CA PRO A 36 -10.73 -7.04 -6.87
C PRO A 36 -11.40 -6.96 -8.25
N ALA A 37 -11.79 -8.12 -8.78
CA ALA A 37 -12.39 -8.25 -10.12
C ALA A 37 -13.71 -7.49 -10.27
N ASP A 38 -14.41 -7.28 -9.16
CA ASP A 38 -15.68 -6.55 -9.07
C ASP A 38 -15.51 -5.03 -8.80
N LEU A 39 -14.26 -4.56 -8.69
CA LEU A 39 -13.93 -3.17 -8.44
C LEU A 39 -13.28 -2.54 -9.68
N ALA A 40 -13.94 -1.58 -10.30
CA ALA A 40 -13.34 -0.80 -11.39
C ALA A 40 -12.24 0.15 -10.85
N ALA A 41 -11.33 0.61 -11.72
CA ALA A 41 -10.46 1.74 -11.40
C ALA A 41 -11.30 2.97 -11.02
N HIS A 42 -10.86 3.77 -10.04
CA HIS A 42 -11.62 4.94 -9.59
C HIS A 42 -11.84 5.95 -10.72
N SER A 43 -10.85 6.11 -11.62
CA SER A 43 -10.96 6.96 -12.81
C SER A 43 -10.16 6.35 -13.96
N GLY A 44 -10.68 6.47 -15.17
CA GLY A 44 -10.07 5.83 -16.34
C GLY A 44 -10.04 4.30 -16.22
N SER A 45 -8.95 3.69 -16.70
CA SER A 45 -8.79 2.22 -16.71
C SER A 45 -7.59 1.72 -15.90
N ASN A 46 -6.75 2.63 -15.39
CA ASN A 46 -5.52 2.28 -14.70
C ASN A 46 -5.55 2.76 -13.24
N PHE A 47 -4.77 2.10 -12.41
CA PHE A 47 -4.53 2.48 -11.03
C PHE A 47 -3.05 2.31 -10.69
N LEU A 48 -2.59 2.98 -9.64
CA LEU A 48 -1.24 2.83 -9.12
C LEU A 48 -1.25 1.80 -7.98
N MET A 49 -0.47 0.74 -8.14
CA MET A 49 -0.18 -0.19 -7.05
C MET A 49 1.06 0.30 -6.30
N ILE A 50 0.97 0.31 -4.99
CA ILE A 50 2.05 0.74 -4.11
C ILE A 50 2.41 -0.42 -3.19
N PHE A 51 3.70 -0.77 -3.20
CA PHE A 51 4.27 -1.74 -2.27
C PHE A 51 4.78 -0.99 -1.03
N GLY A 52 4.12 -1.16 0.09
CA GLY A 52 4.57 -0.60 1.36
C GLY A 52 5.26 -1.65 2.24
N SER A 53 5.99 -1.19 3.26
CA SER A 53 6.59 -2.02 4.27
C SER A 53 6.54 -1.32 5.62
N ILE A 54 6.27 -2.04 6.70
CA ILE A 54 6.18 -1.45 8.04
C ILE A 54 7.52 -0.96 8.58
N ASP A 55 8.63 -1.51 8.11
CA ASP A 55 9.98 -1.10 8.48
C ASP A 55 10.55 0.00 7.56
N GLY A 56 9.79 0.41 6.56
CA GLY A 56 10.18 1.43 5.58
C GLY A 56 11.16 0.94 4.51
N TYR A 57 11.52 -0.35 4.50
CA TYR A 57 12.38 -0.91 3.48
C TYR A 57 11.69 -0.85 2.11
N ASN A 58 12.36 -0.24 1.14
CA ASN A 58 11.81 -0.03 -0.21
C ASN A 58 10.46 0.71 -0.25
N ALA A 59 10.10 1.46 0.80
CA ALA A 59 8.89 2.27 0.78
C ALA A 59 8.92 3.24 -0.40
N PRO A 60 7.88 3.29 -1.24
CA PRO A 60 7.88 4.13 -2.42
C PRO A 60 7.87 5.62 -2.04
N VAL A 61 8.64 6.39 -2.77
CA VAL A 61 8.62 7.85 -2.76
C VAL A 61 8.10 8.31 -4.11
N LEU A 62 7.09 9.16 -4.10
CA LEU A 62 6.47 9.74 -5.29
C LEU A 62 6.91 11.20 -5.39
N ASP A 63 7.64 11.52 -6.46
CA ASP A 63 8.11 12.86 -6.76
C ASP A 63 7.24 13.53 -7.81
N PHE A 64 7.13 14.86 -7.75
CA PHE A 64 6.48 15.61 -8.82
C PHE A 64 7.42 15.74 -10.01
N LYS A 65 6.88 15.44 -11.22
CA LYS A 65 7.66 15.38 -12.46
C LYS A 65 8.37 16.71 -12.81
N ASP A 66 7.82 17.84 -12.38
CA ASP A 66 8.39 19.17 -12.63
C ASP A 66 9.44 19.58 -11.60
N GLY A 67 9.70 18.72 -10.59
CA GLY A 67 10.68 18.99 -9.53
C GLY A 67 10.32 20.11 -8.57
N LYS A 68 9.07 20.59 -8.59
CA LYS A 68 8.58 21.67 -7.74
C LYS A 68 7.78 21.14 -6.57
N ALA A 69 7.67 21.97 -5.54
CA ALA A 69 6.75 21.69 -4.43
C ALA A 69 5.30 22.00 -4.85
N HIS A 70 4.38 21.16 -4.38
CA HIS A 70 2.95 21.28 -4.62
C HIS A 70 2.14 20.98 -3.37
N THR A 71 0.96 21.59 -3.26
CA THR A 71 -0.03 21.19 -2.26
C THR A 71 -0.93 20.10 -2.85
N MET A 72 -0.84 18.91 -2.28
CA MET A 72 -1.77 17.81 -2.63
C MET A 72 -3.08 18.00 -1.90
N LYS A 73 -4.20 17.90 -2.63
CA LYS A 73 -5.53 17.86 -2.00
C LYS A 73 -5.81 16.51 -1.38
N GLY A 74 -5.50 15.44 -2.09
CA GLY A 74 -5.73 14.07 -1.63
C GLY A 74 -5.66 13.07 -2.78
N LEU A 75 -5.97 11.82 -2.44
CA LEU A 75 -6.02 10.72 -3.38
C LEU A 75 -7.09 9.70 -2.97
N TRP A 76 -7.43 8.80 -3.87
CA TRP A 76 -8.32 7.68 -3.60
C TRP A 76 -7.50 6.42 -3.40
N ILE A 77 -7.85 5.64 -2.36
CA ILE A 77 -7.18 4.38 -2.04
C ILE A 77 -8.16 3.22 -1.93
N THR A 78 -7.67 2.04 -2.18
CA THR A 78 -8.30 0.74 -1.91
C THR A 78 -7.22 -0.31 -1.70
N ASN A 79 -7.60 -1.49 -1.22
CA ASN A 79 -6.66 -2.60 -1.06
C ASN A 79 -6.58 -3.47 -2.32
N GLY A 80 -5.39 -3.99 -2.60
CA GLY A 80 -5.18 -5.00 -3.63
C GLY A 80 -5.72 -6.39 -3.22
N THR A 81 -5.93 -7.26 -4.20
CA THR A 81 -6.46 -8.62 -3.95
C THR A 81 -5.54 -9.47 -3.11
N TYR A 82 -4.22 -9.33 -3.26
CA TYR A 82 -3.26 -10.06 -2.43
C TYR A 82 -3.38 -9.68 -0.96
N PHE A 83 -3.44 -8.37 -0.65
CA PHE A 83 -3.67 -7.89 0.70
C PHE A 83 -4.96 -8.48 1.28
N LEU A 84 -6.08 -8.39 0.56
CA LEU A 84 -7.38 -8.89 1.01
C LEU A 84 -7.38 -10.40 1.27
N ASN A 85 -6.69 -11.18 0.42
CA ASN A 85 -6.54 -12.62 0.62
C ASN A 85 -5.74 -12.91 1.90
N VAL A 86 -4.62 -12.22 2.11
CA VAL A 86 -3.79 -12.43 3.31
C VAL A 86 -4.51 -12.01 4.57
N MET A 87 -5.29 -10.92 4.56
CA MET A 87 -6.12 -10.56 5.71
C MET A 87 -7.14 -11.63 6.04
N ALA A 88 -7.71 -12.28 5.04
CA ALA A 88 -8.70 -13.35 5.23
C ALA A 88 -8.09 -14.68 5.69
N ASN A 89 -6.90 -15.04 5.19
CA ASN A 89 -6.35 -16.38 5.31
C ASN A 89 -5.01 -16.45 6.05
N GLY A 90 -4.24 -15.36 6.04
CA GLY A 90 -2.84 -15.34 6.44
C GLY A 90 -1.92 -16.03 5.42
N ASN A 91 -0.61 -15.92 5.66
CA ASN A 91 0.42 -16.67 4.98
C ASN A 91 1.65 -16.82 5.90
N ASP A 92 2.78 -17.35 5.39
CA ASP A 92 3.99 -17.53 6.20
C ASP A 92 4.59 -16.20 6.73
N PHE A 93 4.35 -15.08 6.04
CA PHE A 93 4.92 -13.77 6.38
C PHE A 93 4.00 -12.90 7.22
N CYS A 94 2.71 -13.13 7.16
CA CYS A 94 1.71 -12.27 7.77
C CYS A 94 0.58 -13.14 8.35
N ALA A 95 0.21 -12.88 9.60
CA ALA A 95 -0.91 -13.58 10.22
C ALA A 95 -2.25 -13.16 9.60
N LYS A 96 -3.23 -14.04 9.72
CA LYS A 96 -4.62 -13.73 9.41
C LYS A 96 -5.13 -12.62 10.33
N ALA A 97 -5.92 -11.69 9.81
CA ALA A 97 -6.54 -10.62 10.59
C ALA A 97 -7.46 -11.17 11.70
N LYS A 98 -7.40 -10.54 12.86
CA LYS A 98 -8.20 -10.84 14.07
C LYS A 98 -8.96 -9.57 14.49
N SER A 99 -9.79 -9.68 15.51
CA SER A 99 -10.54 -8.53 16.04
C SER A 99 -9.67 -7.39 16.59
N SER A 100 -8.40 -7.69 16.95
CA SER A 100 -7.41 -6.72 17.43
C SER A 100 -6.56 -6.10 16.33
N THR A 101 -6.66 -6.59 15.09
CA THR A 101 -5.78 -6.15 13.98
C THR A 101 -6.08 -4.72 13.55
N GLN A 102 -5.01 -3.92 13.45
CA GLN A 102 -5.07 -2.57 12.91
C GLN A 102 -3.95 -2.39 11.89
N ILE A 103 -4.30 -1.99 10.66
CA ILE A 103 -3.33 -1.63 9.63
C ILE A 103 -3.74 -0.29 9.03
N SER A 104 -2.76 0.62 8.94
CA SER A 104 -2.95 1.93 8.33
C SER A 104 -1.89 2.19 7.26
N VAL A 105 -2.31 2.83 6.17
CA VAL A 105 -1.38 3.46 5.22
C VAL A 105 -0.96 4.79 5.83
N VAL A 106 0.34 5.07 5.75
CA VAL A 106 0.96 6.31 6.25
C VAL A 106 1.52 7.09 5.07
N PHE A 107 0.99 8.28 4.88
CA PHE A 107 1.46 9.24 3.88
C PHE A 107 2.30 10.29 4.59
N GLU A 108 3.56 10.43 4.21
CA GLU A 108 4.48 11.41 4.77
C GLU A 108 5.00 12.35 3.68
N GLY A 109 4.77 13.64 3.85
CA GLY A 109 5.25 14.68 2.94
C GLY A 109 6.66 15.13 3.29
N PHE A 110 7.46 15.44 2.27
CA PHE A 110 8.82 15.96 2.45
C PHE A 110 9.07 17.24 1.66
N LYS A 111 9.94 18.09 2.21
CA LYS A 111 10.49 19.26 1.52
C LYS A 111 11.49 18.85 0.42
N ALA A 112 11.95 19.82 -0.37
CA ALA A 112 12.89 19.61 -1.48
C ALA A 112 14.25 19.01 -1.05
N ASP A 113 14.62 19.10 0.23
CA ASP A 113 15.83 18.47 0.77
C ASP A 113 15.68 16.94 0.94
N GLY A 114 14.48 16.38 0.75
CA GLY A 114 14.16 14.97 0.87
C GLY A 114 14.24 14.41 2.31
N THR A 115 14.47 15.25 3.30
CA THR A 115 14.70 14.86 4.71
C THR A 115 13.79 15.57 5.69
N THR A 116 13.41 16.80 5.42
CA THR A 116 12.50 17.56 6.28
C THR A 116 11.06 17.14 6.03
N SER A 117 10.48 16.41 6.98
CA SER A 117 9.07 16.02 6.96
C SER A 117 8.17 17.25 7.16
N THR A 118 7.09 17.34 6.39
CA THR A 118 6.04 18.34 6.55
C THR A 118 4.89 17.85 7.43
N GLY A 119 4.86 16.56 7.73
CA GLY A 119 3.83 15.89 8.53
C GLY A 119 3.41 14.57 7.94
N THR A 120 2.50 13.90 8.64
CA THR A 120 1.95 12.60 8.25
C THR A 120 0.43 12.62 8.26
N VAL A 121 -0.16 11.87 7.31
CA VAL A 121 -1.58 11.52 7.31
C VAL A 121 -1.70 10.00 7.33
N LYS A 122 -2.56 9.46 8.20
CA LYS A 122 -2.81 8.03 8.30
C LYS A 122 -4.24 7.71 7.90
N TYR A 123 -4.40 6.59 7.21
CA TYR A 123 -5.71 6.07 6.85
C TYR A 123 -5.78 4.56 7.15
N THR A 124 -6.75 4.15 7.96
CA THR A 124 -6.93 2.74 8.35
C THR A 124 -7.53 1.96 7.18
N VAL A 125 -6.82 0.92 6.73
CA VAL A 125 -7.23 0.02 5.65
C VAL A 125 -7.67 -1.35 6.14
N GLN A 126 -7.35 -1.68 7.41
CA GLN A 126 -7.81 -2.87 8.13
C GLN A 126 -8.18 -2.49 9.56
N ASP A 127 -9.41 -2.79 9.97
CA ASP A 127 -9.92 -2.60 11.33
C ASP A 127 -10.57 -3.90 11.82
N GLY A 128 -9.92 -4.56 12.76
CA GLY A 128 -10.29 -5.89 13.17
C GLY A 128 -10.26 -6.86 11.99
N THR A 129 -11.40 -7.49 11.70
CA THR A 129 -11.60 -8.36 10.53
C THR A 129 -12.16 -7.62 9.30
N ASN A 130 -12.35 -6.31 9.39
CA ASN A 130 -12.92 -5.50 8.32
C ASN A 130 -11.81 -4.88 7.47
N SER A 131 -11.72 -5.30 6.24
CA SER A 131 -10.80 -4.74 5.24
C SER A 131 -11.50 -3.68 4.40
N LEU A 132 -10.79 -2.62 4.04
CA LEU A 132 -11.23 -1.68 3.01
C LEU A 132 -11.33 -2.42 1.67
N LYS A 133 -12.53 -2.40 1.04
CA LYS A 133 -12.81 -3.09 -0.23
C LYS A 133 -13.36 -2.18 -1.32
N SER A 134 -13.43 -0.90 -1.07
CA SER A 134 -13.93 0.11 -2.00
C SER A 134 -13.00 1.32 -2.01
N TRP A 135 -13.06 2.13 -3.06
CA TRP A 135 -12.29 3.36 -3.11
C TRP A 135 -12.75 4.35 -2.04
N GLN A 136 -11.78 4.87 -1.28
CA GLN A 136 -12.00 5.91 -0.27
C GLN A 136 -11.07 7.09 -0.52
N TYR A 137 -11.59 8.29 -0.34
CA TYR A 137 -10.81 9.52 -0.45
C TYR A 137 -10.03 9.76 0.83
N VAL A 138 -8.75 10.06 0.69
CA VAL A 138 -7.87 10.49 1.77
C VAL A 138 -7.45 11.92 1.51
N ASP A 139 -7.83 12.82 2.40
CA ASP A 139 -7.43 14.23 2.36
C ASP A 139 -5.96 14.35 2.83
N LEU A 140 -5.12 14.90 1.97
CA LEU A 140 -3.69 15.13 2.24
C LEU A 140 -3.36 16.62 2.37
N SER A 141 -4.36 17.50 2.39
CA SER A 141 -4.16 18.96 2.41
C SER A 141 -3.37 19.45 3.64
N SER A 142 -3.47 18.71 4.76
CA SER A 142 -2.73 19.02 6.00
C SER A 142 -1.21 18.85 5.87
N LEU A 143 -0.71 18.13 4.83
CA LEU A 143 0.73 18.04 4.55
C LEU A 143 1.31 19.37 4.03
N GLY A 144 0.45 20.31 3.58
CA GLY A 144 0.87 21.58 3.03
C GLY A 144 1.64 21.42 1.71
N GLU A 145 2.65 22.26 1.52
CA GLU A 145 3.52 22.20 0.34
C GLU A 145 4.60 21.15 0.49
N ILE A 146 4.59 20.14 -0.38
CA ILE A 146 5.54 19.02 -0.41
C ILE A 146 6.23 18.89 -1.75
N SER A 147 7.47 18.42 -1.76
CA SER A 147 8.23 18.07 -2.97
C SER A 147 8.16 16.58 -3.28
N SER A 148 7.95 15.74 -2.27
CA SER A 148 7.73 14.30 -2.43
C SER A 148 6.77 13.75 -1.38
N LEU A 149 6.16 12.61 -1.70
CA LEU A 149 5.27 11.85 -0.83
C LEU A 149 5.81 10.45 -0.66
N LYS A 150 6.16 10.07 0.57
CA LYS A 150 6.48 8.70 0.94
C LYS A 150 5.22 7.98 1.40
N VAL A 151 5.05 6.75 0.94
CA VAL A 151 3.91 5.90 1.34
C VAL A 151 4.42 4.66 2.05
N ASN A 152 3.91 4.43 3.23
CA ASN A 152 4.31 3.30 4.06
C ASN A 152 3.10 2.71 4.80
N TYR A 153 3.34 1.67 5.62
CA TYR A 153 2.33 1.02 6.44
C TYR A 153 2.73 1.01 7.91
N GLU A 154 1.72 1.03 8.77
CA GLU A 154 1.82 0.63 10.17
C GLU A 154 0.86 -0.53 10.40
N ALA A 155 1.31 -1.56 11.12
CA ALA A 155 0.51 -2.72 11.45
C ALA A 155 0.65 -3.08 12.93
N SER A 156 -0.44 -3.59 13.50
CA SER A 156 -0.44 -4.09 14.88
C SER A 156 0.43 -5.35 15.03
N GLU A 157 0.95 -5.58 16.23
CA GLU A 157 1.87 -6.68 16.54
C GLU A 157 1.30 -8.08 16.29
N ASP A 158 -0.03 -8.23 16.26
CA ASP A 158 -0.71 -9.50 16.02
C ASP A 158 -0.66 -9.95 14.55
N MET A 159 -0.10 -9.12 13.66
CA MET A 159 0.10 -9.45 12.24
C MET A 159 1.34 -10.28 11.96
N LYS A 160 2.16 -10.58 12.97
CA LYS A 160 3.37 -11.40 12.81
C LYS A 160 3.06 -12.79 12.30
N GLY A 161 3.68 -13.17 11.18
CA GLY A 161 3.60 -14.49 10.60
C GLY A 161 4.69 -15.43 11.18
N LYS A 162 4.86 -16.58 10.53
CA LYS A 162 5.77 -17.67 10.93
C LYS A 162 7.21 -17.21 11.19
N TYR A 163 7.69 -16.24 10.42
CA TYR A 163 9.06 -15.74 10.53
C TYR A 163 9.21 -14.53 11.46
N GLY A 164 8.14 -14.16 12.18
CA GLY A 164 8.15 -13.06 13.14
C GLY A 164 8.12 -11.66 12.50
N TYR A 165 8.03 -11.55 11.18
CA TYR A 165 7.86 -10.27 10.49
C TYR A 165 6.44 -9.78 10.66
N ASN A 166 6.31 -8.52 11.05
CA ASN A 166 5.03 -7.83 11.12
C ASN A 166 4.82 -7.04 9.82
N ALA A 167 4.74 -7.74 8.70
CA ALA A 167 4.54 -7.13 7.39
C ALA A 167 3.12 -7.37 6.88
N PRO A 168 2.37 -6.34 6.48
CA PRO A 168 1.14 -6.54 5.75
C PRO A 168 1.44 -7.21 4.40
N ALA A 169 0.48 -7.91 3.86
CA ALA A 169 0.56 -8.40 2.49
C ALA A 169 0.52 -7.22 1.51
N TYR A 170 1.30 -7.30 0.47
CA TYR A 170 1.52 -6.24 -0.52
C TYR A 170 0.51 -6.30 -1.65
#